data_dad069564d09046e35aa18bc3f5814cd
#
_entry.id   dad069564d09046e35aa18bc3f5814cd
#
_cell.length_a   1.000
_cell.length_b   1.000
_cell.length_c   1.000
_cell.angle_alpha   90.00
_cell.angle_beta   90.00
_cell.angle_gamma   90.00
#
_symmetry.space_group_name_H-M   'P 1'
#
loop_
_entity.id
_entity.type
_entity.pdbx_description
1 polymer ?
#
loop_
_entity_poly.entity_id
_entity_poly.type
_entity_poly.pdbx_seq_one_letter_code
_entity_poly.pdbx_strand_id
1 'polypeptide(L)'
;MKLQRVIKSTAKGKKWTAIFDSSGKEKKVHFGQEGATDYTKGATDEQRKSYRARHAKEKYQPADTPGQLSYSILWGESRSMETNILKFKKKYKI
;
A
#
# COMPACT_ATOMS: atom_id res chain seq x y z
N MET A 1 -12.82 9.50 -6.08
CA MET A 1 -12.15 8.93 -4.89
C MET A 1 -10.80 9.59 -4.70
N LYS A 2 -10.48 9.95 -3.47
CA LYS A 2 -9.18 10.53 -3.12
C LYS A 2 -8.55 9.76 -1.97
N LEU A 3 -7.26 9.49 -2.07
CA LEU A 3 -6.49 8.98 -0.94
C LEU A 3 -6.06 10.18 -0.10
N GLN A 4 -6.68 10.33 1.07
CA GLN A 4 -6.39 11.47 1.94
C GLN A 4 -5.12 11.30 2.73
N ARG A 5 -4.93 10.13 3.33
CA ARG A 5 -3.74 9.85 4.13
C ARG A 5 -3.59 8.35 4.39
N VAL A 6 -2.37 8.00 4.76
CA VAL A 6 -2.02 6.66 5.24
C VAL A 6 -1.48 6.83 6.64
N ILE A 7 -2.13 6.19 7.61
CA ILE A 7 -1.78 6.30 9.02
C ILE A 7 -1.50 4.91 9.60
N LYS A 8 -0.89 4.88 10.78
CA LYS A 8 -0.68 3.64 11.49
C LYS A 8 -2.02 2.99 11.80
N SER A 9 -2.14 1.69 11.51
CA SER A 9 -3.40 0.99 11.74
C SER A 9 -3.66 0.74 13.20
N THR A 10 -4.92 0.88 13.61
CA THR A 10 -5.40 0.43 14.92
C THR A 10 -6.00 -0.96 14.83
N ALA A 11 -6.15 -1.51 13.62
CA ALA A 11 -6.66 -2.87 13.43
C ALA A 11 -5.59 -3.88 13.82
N LYS A 12 -5.97 -4.87 14.62
CA LYS A 12 -5.06 -5.91 15.08
C LYS A 12 -4.49 -6.68 13.89
N GLY A 13 -3.16 -6.85 13.88
CA GLY A 13 -2.48 -7.60 12.84
C GLY A 13 -2.20 -6.83 11.56
N LYS A 14 -2.53 -5.55 11.51
CA LYS A 14 -2.30 -4.70 10.33
C LYS A 14 -1.32 -3.57 10.64
N LYS A 15 -0.49 -3.21 9.63
CA LYS A 15 0.50 -2.14 9.79
C LYS A 15 -0.09 -0.76 9.58
N TRP A 16 -0.87 -0.58 8.53
CA TRP A 16 -1.28 0.72 8.02
C TRP A 16 -2.75 0.75 7.67
N THR A 17 -3.31 1.95 7.70
CA THR A 17 -4.68 2.22 7.25
C THR A 17 -4.65 3.35 6.24
N ALA A 18 -5.12 3.06 5.03
CA ALA A 18 -5.33 4.08 4.02
C ALA A 18 -6.74 4.64 4.19
N ILE A 19 -6.84 5.96 4.20
CA ILE A 19 -8.12 6.66 4.35
C ILE A 19 -8.47 7.31 3.02
N PHE A 20 -9.53 6.81 2.40
CA PHE A 20 -10.05 7.31 1.14
C PHE A 20 -11.31 8.13 1.39
N ASP A 21 -11.50 9.15 0.57
CA ASP A 21 -12.74 9.92 0.55
C ASP A 21 -13.37 9.80 -0.84
N SER A 22 -14.64 9.46 -0.88
CA SER A 22 -15.42 9.35 -2.10
C SER A 22 -16.77 10.00 -1.88
N SER A 23 -16.98 11.18 -2.50
CA SER A 23 -18.24 11.94 -2.41
C SER A 23 -18.68 12.19 -0.96
N GLY A 24 -17.73 12.57 -0.11
CA GLY A 24 -17.97 12.85 1.30
C GLY A 24 -18.06 11.63 2.20
N LYS A 25 -17.91 10.44 1.66
CA LYS A 25 -17.89 9.20 2.42
C LYS A 25 -16.45 8.73 2.62
N GLU A 26 -16.09 8.47 3.87
CA GLU A 26 -14.78 7.98 4.23
C GLU A 26 -14.75 6.46 4.18
N LYS A 27 -13.70 5.91 3.54
CA LYS A 27 -13.46 4.48 3.53
C LYS A 27 -12.07 4.20 4.08
N LYS A 28 -11.99 3.33 5.08
CA LYS A 28 -10.72 2.89 5.66
C LYS A 28 -10.35 1.52 5.13
N VAL A 29 -9.13 1.39 4.63
CA VAL A 29 -8.62 0.11 4.13
C VAL A 29 -7.34 -0.22 4.89
N HIS A 30 -7.38 -1.28 5.68
CA HIS A 30 -6.22 -1.74 6.43
C HIS A 30 -5.35 -2.63 5.55
N PHE A 31 -4.05 -2.40 5.56
CA PHE A 31 -3.14 -3.18 4.74
C PHE A 31 -1.78 -3.39 5.42
N GLY A 32 -1.04 -4.38 4.92
CA GLY A 32 0.22 -4.80 5.51
C GLY A 32 0.01 -5.68 6.72
N GLN A 33 0.85 -6.70 6.86
CA GLN A 33 0.81 -7.61 8.00
C GLN A 33 1.76 -7.14 9.08
N GLU A 34 1.28 -6.95 10.30
CA GLU A 34 2.09 -6.55 11.44
C GLU A 34 3.20 -7.59 11.66
N GLY A 35 4.43 -7.08 11.85
CA GLY A 35 5.59 -7.94 12.05
C GLY A 35 6.24 -8.46 10.78
N ALA A 36 5.58 -8.36 9.63
CA ALA A 36 6.18 -8.79 8.37
C ALA A 36 7.14 -7.73 7.83
N THR A 37 8.20 -8.19 7.17
CA THR A 37 9.16 -7.32 6.49
C THR A 37 8.59 -6.90 5.13
N ASP A 38 8.88 -5.67 4.71
CA ASP A 38 8.58 -5.19 3.37
C ASP A 38 9.74 -4.31 2.87
N TYR A 39 9.64 -3.83 1.64
CA TYR A 39 10.74 -3.08 1.02
C TYR A 39 11.04 -1.76 1.74
N THR A 40 10.03 -1.12 2.32
CA THR A 40 10.22 0.09 3.11
C THR A 40 10.81 -0.18 4.49
N LYS A 41 10.86 -1.44 4.92
CA LYS A 41 11.38 -1.89 6.21
C LYS A 41 12.67 -2.71 6.09
N GLY A 42 13.33 -2.67 4.95
CA GLY A 42 14.63 -3.28 4.78
C GLY A 42 14.67 -4.62 4.05
N ALA A 43 13.58 -5.06 3.44
CA ALA A 43 13.64 -6.24 2.58
C ALA A 43 14.62 -6.01 1.44
N THR A 44 15.26 -7.09 0.99
CA THR A 44 16.21 -7.01 -0.12
C THR A 44 15.53 -6.82 -1.46
N ASP A 45 16.30 -6.42 -2.47
CA ASP A 45 15.78 -6.32 -3.84
C ASP A 45 15.29 -7.66 -4.35
N GLU A 46 15.94 -8.75 -3.96
CA GLU A 46 15.51 -10.10 -4.34
C GLU A 46 14.18 -10.45 -3.68
N GLN A 47 14.00 -10.10 -2.42
CA GLN A 47 12.75 -10.30 -1.71
C GLN A 47 11.62 -9.49 -2.35
N ARG A 48 11.91 -8.26 -2.75
CA ARG A 48 10.95 -7.43 -3.47
C ARG A 48 10.53 -8.07 -4.79
N LYS A 49 11.50 -8.55 -5.56
CA LYS A 49 11.26 -9.22 -6.84
C LYS A 49 10.37 -10.46 -6.64
N SER A 50 10.68 -11.27 -5.64
CA SER A 50 9.90 -12.46 -5.32
C SER A 50 8.47 -12.11 -4.90
N TYR A 51 8.31 -11.11 -4.04
CA TYR A 51 6.99 -10.67 -3.61
C TYR A 51 6.15 -10.22 -4.80
N ARG A 52 6.72 -9.36 -5.64
CA ARG A 52 6.00 -8.80 -6.79
C ARG A 52 5.65 -9.88 -7.82
N ALA A 53 6.47 -10.90 -7.96
CA ALA A 53 6.17 -12.03 -8.83
C ALA A 53 5.00 -12.87 -8.30
N ARG A 54 5.02 -13.18 -6.99
CA ARG A 54 3.94 -13.95 -6.36
C ARG A 54 2.62 -13.18 -6.32
N HIS A 55 2.68 -11.86 -6.20
CA HIS A 55 1.53 -10.98 -6.07
C HIS A 55 1.24 -10.17 -7.33
N ALA A 56 1.68 -10.66 -8.49
CA ALA A 56 1.56 -9.91 -9.75
C ALA A 56 0.11 -9.54 -10.09
N LYS A 57 -0.86 -10.34 -9.66
CA LYS A 57 -2.28 -10.05 -9.89
C LYS A 57 -2.77 -8.83 -9.13
N GLU A 58 -2.09 -8.46 -8.05
CA GLU A 58 -2.48 -7.32 -7.21
C GLU A 58 -2.41 -6.00 -7.97
N LYS A 59 -1.52 -5.89 -8.95
CA LYS A 59 -1.38 -4.65 -9.74
C LYS A 59 -2.61 -4.33 -10.58
N TYR A 60 -3.49 -5.31 -10.79
CA TYR A 60 -4.73 -5.13 -11.54
C TYR A 60 -5.94 -4.91 -10.63
N GLN A 61 -5.75 -4.95 -9.32
CA GLN A 61 -6.83 -4.72 -8.37
C GLN A 61 -7.13 -3.23 -8.22
N PRO A 62 -8.36 -2.87 -7.80
CA PRO A 62 -8.67 -1.47 -7.52
C PRO A 62 -7.72 -0.85 -6.50
N ALA A 63 -7.52 0.47 -6.60
CA ALA A 63 -6.60 1.20 -5.74
C ALA A 63 -6.95 1.08 -4.24
N ASP A 64 -8.21 0.89 -3.91
CA ASP A 64 -8.70 0.82 -2.54
C ASP A 64 -8.80 -0.62 -2.01
N THR A 65 -7.88 -1.47 -2.40
CA THR A 65 -7.79 -2.84 -1.89
C THR A 65 -6.50 -3.05 -1.11
N PRO A 66 -6.52 -3.90 -0.08
CA PRO A 66 -5.31 -4.17 0.71
C PRO A 66 -4.15 -4.71 -0.13
N GLY A 67 -4.44 -5.59 -1.07
CA GLY A 67 -3.41 -6.16 -1.94
C GLY A 67 -2.72 -5.13 -2.80
N GLN A 68 -3.49 -4.25 -3.45
CA GLN A 68 -2.93 -3.19 -4.28
C GLN A 68 -2.10 -2.20 -3.45
N LEU A 69 -2.60 -1.83 -2.27
CA LEU A 69 -1.89 -0.92 -1.39
C LEU A 69 -0.55 -1.50 -0.93
N SER A 70 -0.53 -2.77 -0.54
CA SER A 70 0.72 -3.44 -0.15
C SER A 70 1.69 -3.54 -1.33
N TYR A 71 1.20 -3.97 -2.48
CA TYR A 71 2.00 -4.13 -3.69
C TYR A 71 2.64 -2.82 -4.15
N SER A 72 1.87 -1.74 -4.14
CA SER A 72 2.31 -0.45 -4.69
C SER A 72 3.04 0.42 -3.68
N ILE A 73 2.70 0.34 -2.39
CA ILE A 73 3.27 1.21 -1.36
C ILE A 73 4.37 0.50 -0.59
N LEU A 74 4.08 -0.64 0.03
CA LEU A 74 5.07 -1.34 0.86
C LEU A 74 6.15 -2.03 0.02
N TRP A 75 5.81 -2.48 -1.17
CA TRP A 75 6.69 -3.15 -2.11
C TRP A 75 6.87 -2.37 -3.41
N GLY A 76 6.69 -1.04 -3.35
CA GLY A 76 6.88 -0.16 -4.49
C GLY A 76 8.34 0.01 -4.87
N GLU A 77 8.60 0.89 -5.82
CA GLU A 77 9.95 1.10 -6.38
C GLU A 77 10.92 1.71 -5.38
N SER A 78 10.43 2.52 -4.44
CA SER A 78 11.25 3.22 -3.46
C SER A 78 11.20 2.55 -2.11
N ARG A 79 12.27 2.71 -1.34
CA ARG A 79 12.27 2.34 0.08
C ARG A 79 11.56 3.39 0.93
N SER A 80 11.28 4.57 0.34
CA SER A 80 10.51 5.63 0.98
C SER A 80 9.02 5.39 0.77
N MET A 81 8.31 5.15 1.85
CA MET A 81 6.87 4.96 1.82
C MET A 81 6.17 6.21 1.27
N GLU A 82 6.62 7.40 1.65
CA GLU A 82 6.05 8.66 1.17
C GLU A 82 6.18 8.79 -0.35
N THR A 83 7.34 8.46 -0.89
CA THR A 83 7.56 8.46 -2.34
C THR A 83 6.63 7.51 -3.05
N ASN A 84 6.47 6.30 -2.52
CA ASN A 84 5.57 5.30 -3.09
C ASN A 84 4.11 5.74 -3.04
N ILE A 85 3.70 6.40 -1.96
CA ILE A 85 2.35 6.95 -1.82
C ILE A 85 2.09 8.03 -2.87
N LEU A 86 3.05 8.96 -3.07
CA LEU A 86 2.92 10.01 -4.08
C LEU A 86 2.80 9.44 -5.49
N LYS A 87 3.62 8.45 -5.82
CA LYS A 87 3.56 7.76 -7.10
C LYS A 87 2.22 7.04 -7.30
N PHE A 88 1.75 6.40 -6.25
CA PHE A 88 0.46 5.70 -6.25
C PHE A 88 -0.69 6.66 -6.51
N LYS A 89 -0.72 7.78 -5.80
CA LYS A 89 -1.74 8.81 -5.98
C LYS A 89 -1.74 9.36 -7.39
N LYS A 90 -0.55 9.62 -7.94
CA LYS A 90 -0.40 10.14 -9.30
C LYS A 90 -0.88 9.12 -10.34
N LYS A 91 -0.51 7.86 -10.17
CA LYS A 91 -0.89 6.79 -11.11
C LYS A 91 -2.40 6.62 -11.20
N TYR A 92 -3.10 6.64 -10.09
CA TYR A 92 -4.54 6.45 -10.03
C TYR A 92 -5.34 7.74 -9.98
N LYS A 93 -4.64 8.89 -10.02
CA LYS A 93 -5.26 10.22 -9.97
C LYS A 93 -6.15 10.40 -8.74
N ILE A 94 -5.67 9.95 -7.65
CA ILE A 94 -6.35 10.03 -6.36
C ILE A 94 -5.49 10.75 -5.34
#